data_e32dc46dfadc75c42e93b63694c34301
#
_entry.id   e32dc46dfadc75c42e93b63694c34301
#
_cell.length_a   1.000
_cell.length_b   1.000
_cell.length_c   1.000
_cell.angle_alpha   90.00
_cell.angle_beta   90.00
_cell.angle_gamma   90.00
#
_symmetry.space_group_name_H-M   'P 1'
#
loop_
_entity.id
_entity.type
_entity.pdbx_description
1 polymer ?
#
loop_
_entity_poly.entity_id
_entity_poly.type
_entity_poly.pdbx_seq_one_letter_code
_entity_poly.pdbx_strand_id
1 'polypeptide(L)'
;DAEGFIRRWSLLEPIEKPNRSNTVFVDSYLREQFNTEYFKNQFTMIPRNGQKVKVGKQTLKWHSLDSKLFNVKLFRFATGLKKQQYGILFWAVTVINAPEDMEVRMAVGSNSASMWWLNGEEVLLMSGDRRMVMDDCTSKRITLKKGKNILRGAVINGPGMSDF
;
A
#
# COMPACT_ATOMS: atom_id res chain seq x y z
N ASP A 1 5.83 -6.17 14.81
CA ASP A 1 5.63 -6.77 16.13
C ASP A 1 6.47 -8.06 16.30
N ALA A 2 6.31 -8.75 17.42
CA ALA A 2 7.07 -9.98 17.72
C ALA A 2 6.75 -11.16 16.78
N GLU A 3 5.60 -11.11 16.10
CA GLU A 3 5.17 -12.12 15.13
C GLU A 3 5.61 -11.80 13.70
N GLY A 4 6.28 -10.66 13.49
CA GLY A 4 6.78 -10.22 12.20
C GLY A 4 5.81 -9.36 11.40
N PHE A 5 4.62 -9.05 11.91
CA PHE A 5 3.67 -8.20 11.20
C PHE A 5 4.05 -6.72 11.28
N ILE A 6 3.95 -6.04 10.15
CA ILE A 6 4.15 -4.59 10.07
C ILE A 6 2.80 -3.91 10.30
N ARG A 7 2.64 -3.28 11.46
CA ARG A 7 1.37 -2.69 11.90
C ARG A 7 1.31 -1.17 11.77
N ARG A 8 2.46 -0.49 11.75
CA ARG A 8 2.53 0.98 11.72
C ARG A 8 2.72 1.46 10.31
N TRP A 9 1.76 2.26 9.85
CA TRP A 9 1.72 2.76 8.50
C TRP A 9 1.34 4.24 8.47
N SER A 10 1.84 4.95 7.46
CA SER A 10 1.22 6.18 7.00
C SER A 10 0.34 5.84 5.81
N LEU A 11 -0.94 6.18 5.90
CA LEU A 11 -1.94 5.96 4.86
C LEU A 11 -2.39 7.29 4.27
N LEU A 12 -2.40 7.39 2.96
CA LEU A 12 -3.01 8.52 2.27
C LEU A 12 -4.54 8.31 2.19
N GLU A 13 -5.30 9.38 2.35
CA GLU A 13 -6.72 9.38 2.04
C GLU A 13 -6.94 8.82 0.62
N PRO A 14 -8.03 8.06 0.38
CA PRO A 14 -8.20 7.33 -0.87
C PRO A 14 -8.23 8.25 -2.08
N ILE A 15 -7.49 7.88 -3.12
CA ILE A 15 -7.52 8.51 -4.44
C ILE A 15 -8.66 7.89 -5.23
N GLU A 16 -9.59 8.69 -5.73
CA GLU A 16 -10.65 8.19 -6.60
C GLU A 16 -10.04 7.65 -7.91
N LYS A 17 -10.24 6.38 -8.15
CA LYS A 17 -9.76 5.65 -9.32
C LYS A 17 -10.77 4.61 -9.75
N PRO A 18 -11.87 5.03 -10.41
CA PRO A 18 -12.88 4.09 -10.91
C PRO A 18 -12.24 3.06 -11.84
N ASN A 19 -12.42 1.80 -11.52
CA ASN A 19 -11.88 0.68 -12.28
C ASN A 19 -13.02 -0.24 -12.71
N ARG A 20 -12.90 -0.81 -13.91
CA ARG A 20 -13.76 -1.91 -14.32
C ARG A 20 -13.35 -3.17 -13.57
N SER A 21 -14.30 -4.03 -13.26
CA SER A 21 -14.07 -5.23 -12.45
C SER A 21 -12.99 -6.19 -13.00
N ASN A 22 -12.81 -6.21 -14.32
CA ASN A 22 -11.84 -7.09 -14.99
C ASN A 22 -10.44 -6.49 -15.13
N THR A 23 -10.23 -5.21 -14.85
CA THR A 23 -8.90 -4.58 -15.05
C THR A 23 -7.86 -5.06 -14.05
N VAL A 24 -8.28 -5.52 -12.88
CA VAL A 24 -7.38 -6.08 -11.85
C VAL A 24 -6.68 -7.38 -12.26
N PHE A 25 -7.11 -8.01 -13.35
CA PHE A 25 -6.49 -9.20 -13.92
C PHE A 25 -5.43 -8.88 -14.99
N VAL A 26 -5.25 -7.61 -15.34
CA VAL A 26 -4.34 -7.18 -16.41
C VAL A 26 -3.10 -6.53 -15.81
N ASP A 27 -1.99 -7.27 -15.76
CA ASP A 27 -0.73 -6.82 -15.16
C ASP A 27 -0.21 -5.52 -15.78
N SER A 28 -0.29 -5.35 -17.11
CA SER A 28 0.15 -4.12 -17.78
C SER A 28 -0.66 -2.91 -17.35
N TYR A 29 -1.98 -3.07 -17.19
CA TYR A 29 -2.85 -2.01 -16.67
C TYR A 29 -2.47 -1.65 -15.23
N LEU A 30 -2.28 -2.68 -14.38
CA LEU A 30 -1.91 -2.45 -12.98
C LEU A 30 -0.57 -1.74 -12.85
N ARG A 31 0.44 -2.17 -13.63
CA ARG A 31 1.76 -1.51 -13.63
C ARG A 31 1.67 -0.05 -14.07
N GLU A 32 0.87 0.25 -15.08
CA GLU A 32 0.61 1.63 -15.50
C GLU A 32 -0.03 2.44 -14.37
N GLN A 33 -1.09 1.92 -13.75
CA GLN A 33 -1.80 2.62 -12.69
C GLN A 33 -0.94 2.82 -11.44
N PHE A 34 -0.21 1.80 -11.01
CA PHE A 34 0.64 1.88 -9.82
C PHE A 34 1.90 2.71 -10.03
N ASN A 35 2.42 2.81 -11.25
CA ASN A 35 3.59 3.64 -11.58
C ASN A 35 3.21 5.06 -12.02
N THR A 36 1.94 5.38 -12.14
CA THR A 36 1.49 6.75 -12.40
C THR A 36 1.75 7.62 -11.18
N GLU A 37 2.37 8.78 -11.38
CA GLU A 37 2.57 9.77 -10.32
C GLU A 37 1.30 10.60 -10.12
N TYR A 38 0.56 10.33 -9.07
CA TYR A 38 -0.68 11.05 -8.73
C TYR A 38 -0.40 12.33 -7.93
N PHE A 39 0.73 12.37 -7.21
CA PHE A 39 1.14 13.53 -6.43
C PHE A 39 2.67 13.62 -6.38
N LYS A 40 3.16 14.84 -6.18
CA LYS A 40 4.58 15.14 -6.14
C LYS A 40 5.30 14.31 -5.08
N ASN A 41 6.46 13.76 -5.44
CA ASN A 41 7.31 12.94 -4.56
C ASN A 41 6.65 11.64 -4.07
N GLN A 42 5.66 11.13 -4.80
CA GLN A 42 4.92 9.91 -4.44
C GLN A 42 5.84 8.73 -4.12
N PHE A 43 6.91 8.55 -4.88
CA PHE A 43 7.82 7.42 -4.75
C PHE A 43 9.00 7.66 -3.81
N THR A 44 9.19 8.86 -3.29
CA THR A 44 10.37 9.23 -2.49
C THR A 44 10.04 9.76 -1.11
N MET A 45 8.89 10.37 -0.91
CA MET A 45 8.55 10.98 0.38
C MET A 45 8.35 9.96 1.50
N ILE A 46 8.74 10.34 2.70
CA ILE A 46 8.34 9.70 3.95
C ILE A 46 7.32 10.63 4.59
N PRO A 47 6.03 10.30 4.52
CA PRO A 47 5.00 11.22 4.96
C PRO A 47 4.93 11.35 6.48
N ARG A 48 4.52 12.53 6.94
CA ARG A 48 4.19 12.80 8.35
C ARG A 48 2.69 12.81 8.54
N ASN A 49 2.24 12.49 9.75
CA ASN A 49 0.82 12.57 10.08
C ASN A 49 0.27 13.97 9.81
N GLY A 50 -0.84 14.07 9.10
CA GLY A 50 -1.46 15.33 8.71
C GLY A 50 -0.84 16.03 7.51
N GLN A 51 0.26 15.52 6.94
CA GLN A 51 0.86 16.09 5.74
C GLN A 51 -0.11 16.02 4.58
N LYS A 52 -0.24 17.12 3.84
CA LYS A 52 -1.16 17.25 2.71
C LYS A 52 -0.40 17.08 1.39
N VAL A 53 -1.06 16.48 0.42
CA VAL A 53 -0.61 16.39 -0.98
C VAL A 53 -1.74 16.77 -1.92
N LYS A 54 -1.39 17.33 -3.07
CA LYS A 54 -2.35 17.61 -4.14
C LYS A 54 -2.43 16.42 -5.09
N VAL A 55 -3.65 15.95 -5.33
CA VAL A 55 -3.99 14.90 -6.30
C VAL A 55 -5.05 15.48 -7.23
N GLY A 56 -4.66 15.87 -8.44
CA GLY A 56 -5.55 16.61 -9.34
C GLY A 56 -6.05 17.90 -8.70
N LYS A 57 -7.37 18.04 -8.59
CA LYS A 57 -8.03 19.20 -7.95
C LYS A 57 -8.24 19.02 -6.45
N GLN A 58 -7.96 17.85 -5.90
CA GLN A 58 -8.18 17.52 -4.49
C GLN A 58 -6.91 17.71 -3.68
N THR A 59 -7.10 18.00 -2.39
CA THR A 59 -6.03 17.95 -1.39
C THR A 59 -6.34 16.79 -0.45
N LEU A 60 -5.43 15.80 -0.42
CA LEU A 60 -5.53 14.62 0.43
C LEU A 60 -4.52 14.70 1.56
N LYS A 61 -4.83 14.06 2.66
CA LYS A 61 -4.03 14.07 3.88
C LYS A 61 -3.50 12.68 4.20
N TRP A 62 -2.26 12.61 4.69
CA TRP A 62 -1.66 11.44 5.27
C TRP A 62 -2.09 11.26 6.73
N HIS A 63 -2.37 10.02 7.12
CA HIS A 63 -2.73 9.64 8.48
C HIS A 63 -1.80 8.54 8.98
N SER A 64 -1.28 8.71 10.18
CA SER A 64 -0.57 7.64 10.86
C SER A 64 -1.57 6.64 11.45
N LEU A 65 -1.32 5.36 11.21
CA LEU A 65 -2.11 4.26 11.72
C LEU A 65 -1.21 3.27 12.45
N ASP A 66 -1.64 2.82 13.62
CA ASP A 66 -1.08 1.67 14.32
C ASP A 66 -2.19 0.61 14.41
N SER A 67 -2.14 -0.38 13.53
CA SER A 67 -3.17 -1.42 13.48
C SER A 67 -3.09 -2.31 14.73
N LYS A 68 -4.24 -2.56 15.34
CA LYS A 68 -4.35 -3.53 16.44
C LYS A 68 -4.40 -4.98 15.96
N LEU A 69 -4.64 -5.17 14.66
CA LEU A 69 -4.72 -6.48 14.01
C LEU A 69 -3.47 -6.71 13.16
N PHE A 70 -3.26 -7.93 12.72
CA PHE A 70 -2.19 -8.25 11.77
C PHE A 70 -2.35 -7.55 10.42
N ASN A 71 -3.60 -7.27 10.01
CA ASN A 71 -3.91 -6.60 8.76
C ASN A 71 -4.34 -5.13 8.95
N VAL A 72 -4.19 -4.36 7.89
CA VAL A 72 -4.62 -2.97 7.81
C VAL A 72 -5.98 -2.90 7.11
N LYS A 73 -6.99 -2.44 7.84
CA LYS A 73 -8.37 -2.34 7.36
C LYS A 73 -8.60 -1.04 6.56
N LEU A 74 -8.26 -1.04 5.27
CA LEU A 74 -8.39 0.13 4.40
C LEU A 74 -9.85 0.58 4.25
N PHE A 75 -10.78 -0.36 4.14
CA PHE A 75 -12.20 -0.06 4.09
C PHE A 75 -12.67 0.73 5.33
N ARG A 76 -12.27 0.30 6.53
CA ARG A 76 -12.59 1.01 7.77
C ARG A 76 -11.92 2.38 7.86
N PHE A 77 -10.71 2.49 7.35
CA PHE A 77 -10.00 3.75 7.26
C PHE A 77 -10.78 4.76 6.41
N ALA A 78 -11.19 4.39 5.20
CA ALA A 78 -12.00 5.24 4.32
C ALA A 78 -13.35 5.60 4.94
N THR A 79 -14.05 4.61 5.52
CA THR A 79 -15.34 4.80 6.20
C THR A 79 -15.23 5.78 7.36
N GLY A 80 -14.21 5.63 8.19
CA GLY A 80 -13.97 6.51 9.33
C GLY A 80 -13.72 7.95 8.93
N LEU A 81 -13.16 8.18 7.74
CA LEU A 81 -12.97 9.51 7.16
C LEU A 81 -14.18 10.02 6.36
N LYS A 82 -15.25 9.23 6.25
CA LYS A 82 -16.41 9.51 5.39
C LYS A 82 -16.01 9.73 3.92
N LYS A 83 -15.02 8.98 3.45
CA LYS A 83 -14.50 9.02 2.09
C LYS A 83 -15.06 7.87 1.25
N GLN A 84 -14.91 7.98 -0.08
CA GLN A 84 -15.26 6.92 -1.03
C GLN A 84 -14.52 5.63 -0.68
N GLN A 85 -15.22 4.49 -0.82
CA GLN A 85 -14.73 3.17 -0.42
C GLN A 85 -14.47 2.25 -1.60
N TYR A 86 -15.07 2.55 -2.76
CA TYR A 86 -15.00 1.74 -3.97
C TYR A 86 -14.45 2.54 -5.13
N GLY A 87 -13.79 1.87 -6.07
CA GLY A 87 -13.16 2.53 -7.20
C GLY A 87 -12.08 3.50 -6.75
N ILE A 88 -11.22 3.06 -5.88
CA ILE A 88 -10.19 3.88 -5.22
C ILE A 88 -8.83 3.21 -5.23
N LEU A 89 -7.81 4.03 -5.05
CA LEU A 89 -6.42 3.63 -4.90
C LEU A 89 -5.93 4.12 -3.53
N PHE A 90 -5.39 3.21 -2.74
CA PHE A 90 -4.72 3.53 -1.48
C PHE A 90 -3.20 3.51 -1.63
N TRP A 91 -2.55 4.46 -0.98
CA TRP A 91 -1.09 4.49 -0.81
C TRP A 91 -0.74 4.34 0.66
N ALA A 92 0.22 3.47 0.93
CA ALA A 92 0.74 3.20 2.27
C ALA A 92 2.26 3.30 2.27
N VAL A 93 2.82 3.88 3.33
CA VAL A 93 4.27 3.99 3.51
C VAL A 93 4.61 3.61 4.94
N THR A 94 5.65 2.80 5.11
CA THR A 94 6.24 2.54 6.42
C THR A 94 7.77 2.57 6.34
N VAL A 95 8.41 2.80 7.48
CA VAL A 95 9.87 2.75 7.62
C VAL A 95 10.23 1.55 8.48
N ILE A 96 11.09 0.71 7.95
CA ILE A 96 11.63 -0.46 8.65
C ILE A 96 13.07 -0.15 9.05
N ASN A 97 13.35 -0.15 10.34
CA ASN A 97 14.71 0.02 10.86
C ASN A 97 15.35 -1.36 11.04
N ALA A 98 16.34 -1.68 10.23
CA ALA A 98 17.10 -2.92 10.34
C ALA A 98 18.37 -2.69 11.19
N PRO A 99 18.68 -3.59 12.14
CA PRO A 99 19.88 -3.45 12.99
C PRO A 99 21.18 -3.70 12.21
N GLU A 100 21.09 -4.46 11.14
CA GLU A 100 22.19 -4.82 10.25
C GLU A 100 21.66 -5.08 8.83
N ASP A 101 22.52 -5.32 7.85
CA ASP A 101 22.10 -5.80 6.54
C ASP A 101 21.49 -7.20 6.67
N MET A 102 20.26 -7.37 6.19
CA MET A 102 19.50 -8.60 6.35
C MET A 102 18.87 -9.02 5.03
N GLU A 103 18.97 -10.30 4.71
CA GLU A 103 18.15 -10.86 3.64
C GLU A 103 16.84 -11.42 4.21
N VAL A 104 15.73 -10.94 3.67
CA VAL A 104 14.39 -11.32 4.10
C VAL A 104 13.50 -11.66 2.93
N ARG A 105 12.35 -12.23 3.19
CA ARG A 105 11.22 -12.29 2.25
C ARG A 105 10.06 -11.54 2.85
N MET A 106 9.36 -10.81 2.01
CA MET A 106 8.13 -10.14 2.40
C MET A 106 6.95 -11.00 2.00
N ALA A 107 6.13 -11.37 2.96
CA ALA A 107 4.86 -12.03 2.72
C ALA A 107 3.73 -11.02 2.81
N VAL A 108 2.83 -11.03 1.84
CA VAL A 108 1.74 -10.07 1.72
C VAL A 108 0.45 -10.78 1.37
N GLY A 109 -0.64 -10.36 2.00
CA GLY A 109 -1.99 -10.60 1.55
C GLY A 109 -2.68 -9.26 1.27
N SER A 110 -3.54 -9.19 0.28
CA SER A 110 -4.40 -8.03 0.04
C SER A 110 -5.70 -8.41 -0.62
N ASN A 111 -6.74 -7.63 -0.40
CA ASN A 111 -7.89 -7.66 -1.26
C ASN A 111 -7.56 -6.98 -2.59
N SER A 112 -8.14 -7.53 -3.68
CA SER A 112 -7.93 -6.99 -5.02
C SER A 112 -6.45 -6.96 -5.41
N ALA A 113 -6.00 -5.97 -6.19
CA ALA A 113 -4.62 -5.92 -6.67
C ALA A 113 -3.78 -4.94 -5.85
N SER A 114 -2.52 -5.30 -5.65
CA SER A 114 -1.56 -4.45 -4.94
C SER A 114 -0.15 -4.54 -5.53
N MET A 115 0.64 -3.50 -5.33
CA MET A 115 2.04 -3.46 -5.73
C MET A 115 2.88 -2.87 -4.60
N TRP A 116 4.09 -3.40 -4.43
CA TRP A 116 4.95 -3.11 -3.30
C TRP A 116 6.37 -2.80 -3.76
N TRP A 117 6.97 -1.79 -3.13
CA TRP A 117 8.34 -1.33 -3.40
C TRP A 117 9.14 -1.24 -2.10
N LEU A 118 10.34 -1.75 -2.11
CA LEU A 118 11.32 -1.57 -1.05
C LEU A 118 12.45 -0.67 -1.55
N ASN A 119 12.68 0.45 -0.89
CA ASN A 119 13.71 1.43 -1.25
C ASN A 119 13.66 1.84 -2.74
N GLY A 120 12.45 1.98 -3.29
CA GLY A 120 12.21 2.37 -4.68
C GLY A 120 12.20 1.23 -5.70
N GLU A 121 12.54 0.01 -5.31
CA GLU A 121 12.54 -1.16 -6.21
C GLU A 121 11.27 -1.99 -6.02
N GLU A 122 10.63 -2.40 -7.12
CA GLU A 122 9.47 -3.30 -7.07
C GLU A 122 9.89 -4.65 -6.47
N VAL A 123 9.16 -5.10 -5.46
CA VAL A 123 9.40 -6.39 -4.80
C VAL A 123 8.25 -7.38 -5.00
N LEU A 124 7.03 -6.90 -5.23
CA LEU A 124 5.87 -7.76 -5.41
C LEU A 124 4.75 -7.03 -6.16
N LEU A 125 4.14 -7.72 -7.14
CA LEU A 125 2.88 -7.36 -7.77
C LEU A 125 1.88 -8.50 -7.55
N MET A 126 0.73 -8.18 -6.96
CA MET A 126 -0.39 -9.09 -6.79
C MET A 126 -1.52 -8.63 -7.69
N SER A 127 -1.86 -9.42 -8.69
CA SER A 127 -2.98 -9.15 -9.59
C SER A 127 -4.18 -10.05 -9.27
N GLY A 128 -5.36 -9.67 -9.75
CA GLY A 128 -6.59 -10.43 -9.62
C GLY A 128 -7.54 -9.88 -8.56
N ASP A 129 -8.76 -10.40 -8.59
CA ASP A 129 -9.79 -10.13 -7.59
C ASP A 129 -9.60 -11.07 -6.39
N ARG A 130 -8.68 -10.68 -5.52
CA ARG A 130 -8.25 -11.49 -4.39
C ARG A 130 -9.05 -11.19 -3.14
N ARG A 131 -9.26 -12.22 -2.33
CA ARG A 131 -9.66 -12.04 -0.92
C ARG A 131 -8.40 -11.84 -0.07
N MET A 132 -8.56 -11.12 1.03
CA MET A 132 -7.49 -10.99 2.02
C MET A 132 -7.20 -12.36 2.65
N VAL A 133 -6.02 -12.90 2.35
CA VAL A 133 -5.47 -14.11 2.97
C VAL A 133 -4.10 -13.74 3.52
N MET A 134 -3.83 -14.12 4.75
CA MET A 134 -2.54 -13.88 5.38
C MET A 134 -1.44 -14.59 4.58
N ASP A 135 -0.34 -13.86 4.29
CA ASP A 135 0.84 -14.40 3.60
C ASP A 135 0.53 -15.06 2.24
N ASP A 136 -0.47 -14.55 1.52
CA ASP A 136 -0.94 -15.13 0.25
C ASP A 136 0.15 -15.16 -0.83
N CYS A 137 0.99 -14.14 -0.89
CA CYS A 137 2.11 -14.06 -1.82
C CYS A 137 3.40 -13.68 -1.10
N THR A 138 4.50 -14.28 -1.55
CA THR A 138 5.83 -14.03 -0.98
C THR A 138 6.77 -13.46 -2.04
N SER A 139 7.51 -12.41 -1.71
CA SER A 139 8.53 -11.84 -2.57
C SER A 139 9.69 -12.81 -2.79
N LYS A 140 10.52 -12.53 -3.79
CA LYS A 140 11.89 -13.05 -3.83
C LYS A 140 12.66 -12.59 -2.58
N ARG A 141 13.86 -13.10 -2.37
CA ARG A 141 14.75 -12.55 -1.33
C ARG A 141 15.05 -11.09 -1.66
N ILE A 142 14.91 -10.23 -0.66
CA ILE A 142 15.17 -8.80 -0.72
C ILE A 142 16.10 -8.42 0.43
N THR A 143 16.90 -7.38 0.25
CA THR A 143 17.85 -6.94 1.26
C THR A 143 17.32 -5.71 1.98
N LEU A 144 17.13 -5.83 3.29
CA LEU A 144 17.04 -4.69 4.17
C LEU A 144 18.46 -4.21 4.50
N LYS A 145 18.74 -2.96 4.24
CA LYS A 145 20.01 -2.34 4.61
C LYS A 145 19.99 -1.91 6.08
N LYS A 146 21.14 -1.94 6.74
CA LYS A 146 21.27 -1.40 8.09
C LYS A 146 20.72 0.02 8.15
N GLY A 147 19.85 0.28 9.14
CA GLY A 147 19.17 1.56 9.30
C GLY A 147 17.81 1.59 8.63
N LYS A 148 17.45 2.74 8.08
CA LYS A 148 16.10 2.99 7.53
C LYS A 148 15.91 2.39 6.15
N ASN A 149 14.85 1.59 6.01
CA ASN A 149 14.34 1.10 4.74
C ASN A 149 12.91 1.59 4.56
N ILE A 150 12.56 1.99 3.35
CA ILE A 150 11.24 2.54 3.06
C ILE A 150 10.45 1.49 2.27
N LEU A 151 9.36 1.02 2.85
CA LEU A 151 8.41 0.13 2.21
C LEU A 151 7.18 0.95 1.80
N ARG A 152 6.83 0.90 0.52
CA ARG A 152 5.64 1.52 -0.06
C ARG A 152 4.72 0.46 -0.59
N GLY A 153 3.43 0.65 -0.44
CA GLY A 153 2.42 -0.20 -1.03
C GLY A 153 1.29 0.61 -1.63
N ALA A 154 0.74 0.11 -2.72
CA ALA A 154 -0.45 0.64 -3.34
C ALA A 154 -1.48 -0.48 -3.51
N VAL A 155 -2.73 -0.21 -3.19
CA VAL A 155 -3.85 -1.16 -3.30
C VAL A 155 -4.97 -0.53 -4.10
N ILE A 156 -5.33 -1.14 -5.22
CA ILE A 156 -6.52 -0.77 -5.99
C ILE A 156 -7.70 -1.56 -5.45
N ASN A 157 -8.77 -0.86 -5.11
CA ASN A 157 -10.03 -1.46 -4.70
C ASN A 157 -11.13 -1.19 -5.73
N GLY A 158 -11.76 -2.25 -6.22
CA GLY A 158 -12.99 -2.19 -6.97
C GLY A 158 -14.21 -2.22 -6.05
N PRO A 159 -15.25 -2.99 -6.37
CA PRO A 159 -16.35 -3.26 -5.44
C PRO A 159 -15.90 -4.24 -4.37
N GLY A 160 -16.20 -3.97 -3.11
CA GLY A 160 -15.89 -4.84 -1.98
C GLY A 160 -15.03 -4.21 -0.90
N MET A 161 -14.70 -4.98 0.12
CA MET A 161 -13.81 -4.55 1.20
C MET A 161 -12.35 -4.56 0.75
N SER A 162 -11.53 -3.73 1.34
CA SER A 162 -10.10 -3.67 1.07
C SER A 162 -9.29 -3.72 2.36
N ASP A 163 -8.28 -4.57 2.34
CA ASP A 163 -7.32 -4.78 3.42
C ASP A 163 -5.96 -5.13 2.81
N PHE A 164 -4.92 -5.00 3.57
CA PHE A 164 -3.63 -5.65 3.34
C PHE A 164 -2.98 -6.05 4.65
#